data_aa8697cbfbdde0d3dc2b2392396f6846
#
_entry.id   aa8697cbfbdde0d3dc2b2392396f6846
#
_cell.length_a   1.000
_cell.length_b   1.000
_cell.length_c   1.000
_cell.angle_alpha   90.00
_cell.angle_beta   90.00
_cell.angle_gamma   90.00
#
_symmetry.space_group_name_H-M   'P 1'
#
loop_
_entity.id
_entity.type
_entity.pdbx_description
1 polymer ?
#
loop_
_entity_poly.entity_id
_entity_poly.type
_entity_poly.pdbx_seq_one_letter_code
_entity_poly.pdbx_strand_id
1 'polypeptide(L)'
;VFIPVSSIIHTIDYEDNRRRFISNDAGIDTCYTHLYGMDASLNDQTSSWNLKNTFALALREGFQDWAKFGLTAFVTFEKRRFRLASQVPGLDYGPDGHGSSEPSTLNFPTSEVYDEFTTYIGGELSKRRGSLLTYNVRGELGLAGSDAGEVRVSGDLQTKFKLFKKDATIKAEGYIKNITPAFYQRHHHGRYYWWDLSLKNVQRIYAGAKINLESTRTQLSGGVESIQNYVFFNGKGLPEQSSKNIQVVSARIKQDIMYRAFG
;
A
#
# COMPACT_ATOMS: atom_id res chain seq x y z
N VAL A 1 -19.32 -31.76 22.00
CA VAL A 1 -18.54 -30.52 21.87
C VAL A 1 -19.20 -29.64 20.84
N PHE A 2 -19.68 -28.44 21.24
CA PHE A 2 -20.25 -27.47 20.31
C PHE A 2 -19.09 -26.81 19.54
N ILE A 3 -19.07 -26.95 18.22
CA ILE A 3 -18.09 -26.29 17.36
C ILE A 3 -18.81 -25.17 16.62
N PRO A 4 -18.49 -23.87 16.86
CA PRO A 4 -19.14 -22.80 16.16
C PRO A 4 -18.81 -22.85 14.67
N VAL A 5 -19.85 -22.75 13.84
CA VAL A 5 -19.78 -22.80 12.37
C VAL A 5 -19.45 -21.43 11.81
N SER A 6 -19.86 -20.38 12.52
CA SER A 6 -19.68 -18.98 12.11
C SER A 6 -19.04 -18.15 13.22
N SER A 7 -18.37 -17.09 12.81
CA SER A 7 -17.75 -16.10 13.73
C SER A 7 -18.02 -14.69 13.21
N ILE A 8 -18.36 -13.80 14.12
CA ILE A 8 -18.40 -12.36 13.86
C ILE A 8 -17.10 -11.77 14.39
N ILE A 9 -16.44 -10.98 13.58
CA ILE A 9 -15.14 -10.39 13.90
C ILE A 9 -15.27 -8.88 13.70
N HIS A 10 -14.84 -8.11 14.70
CA HIS A 10 -14.69 -6.67 14.61
C HIS A 10 -13.23 -6.32 14.90
N THR A 11 -12.62 -5.56 14.00
CA THR A 11 -11.25 -5.07 14.15
C THR A 11 -11.24 -3.56 14.05
N ILE A 12 -10.52 -2.91 14.95
CA ILE A 12 -10.26 -1.48 14.94
C ILE A 12 -8.75 -1.29 14.82
N ASP A 13 -8.33 -0.54 13.81
CA ASP A 13 -6.95 -0.11 13.64
C ASP A 13 -6.89 1.41 13.73
N TYR A 14 -5.99 1.93 14.53
CA TYR A 14 -5.72 3.35 14.63
C TYR A 14 -4.24 3.61 14.45
N GLU A 15 -3.93 4.55 13.57
CA GLU A 15 -2.56 4.94 13.26
C GLU A 15 -2.46 6.47 13.32
N ASP A 16 -1.45 7.00 14.00
CA ASP A 16 -1.12 8.43 14.04
C ASP A 16 0.32 8.62 13.57
N ASN A 17 0.52 9.49 12.58
CA ASN A 17 1.81 9.75 11.98
C ASN A 17 2.12 11.24 12.02
N ARG A 18 3.36 11.58 12.38
CA ARG A 18 3.89 12.94 12.32
C ARG A 18 5.21 12.95 11.58
N ARG A 19 5.32 13.84 10.64
CA ARG A 19 6.55 14.11 9.92
C ARG A 19 6.95 15.55 10.18
N ARG A 20 8.24 15.76 10.48
CA ARG A 20 8.82 17.09 10.63
C ARG A 20 10.15 17.13 9.89
N PHE A 21 10.31 18.14 9.04
CA PHE A 21 11.59 18.43 8.42
C PHE A 21 12.24 19.59 9.18
N ILE A 22 13.46 19.41 9.65
CA ILE A 22 14.26 20.41 10.36
C ILE A 22 15.61 20.47 9.68
N SER A 23 16.05 21.69 9.33
CA SER A 23 17.43 21.93 8.93
C SER A 23 18.01 23.05 9.76
N ASN A 24 19.21 22.85 10.25
CA ASN A 24 20.02 23.85 10.96
C ASN A 24 21.08 24.48 10.04
N ASP A 25 21.08 24.15 8.75
CA ASP A 25 22.00 24.70 7.77
C ASP A 25 21.48 26.07 7.30
N ALA A 26 22.21 27.12 7.62
CA ALA A 26 21.89 28.49 7.21
C ALA A 26 21.92 28.67 5.68
N GLY A 27 22.59 27.80 4.94
CA GLY A 27 22.69 27.83 3.49
C GLY A 27 21.61 27.00 2.77
N ILE A 28 20.75 26.27 3.50
CA ILE A 28 19.81 25.34 2.88
C ILE A 28 18.85 26.01 1.88
N ASP A 29 18.41 27.22 2.16
CA ASP A 29 17.52 27.98 1.29
C ASP A 29 18.15 28.24 -0.10
N THR A 30 19.47 28.31 -0.18
CA THR A 30 20.18 28.53 -1.47
C THR A 30 20.24 27.27 -2.33
N CYS A 31 19.95 26.10 -1.76
CA CYS A 31 19.91 24.83 -2.47
C CYS A 31 18.60 24.64 -3.26
N TYR A 32 17.58 25.44 -2.98
CA TYR A 32 16.25 25.33 -3.60
C TYR A 32 15.94 26.55 -4.45
N THR A 33 15.36 26.31 -5.62
CA THR A 33 15.04 27.35 -6.58
C THR A 33 13.86 28.23 -6.13
N HIS A 34 13.00 27.66 -5.28
CA HIS A 34 11.78 28.32 -4.79
C HIS A 34 11.58 28.07 -3.30
N LEU A 35 11.19 29.12 -2.61
CA LEU A 35 10.78 29.08 -1.21
C LEU A 35 9.32 29.47 -1.15
N TYR A 36 8.47 28.51 -0.76
CA TYR A 36 7.05 28.76 -0.61
C TYR A 36 6.81 29.52 0.68
N GLY A 37 6.18 30.69 0.57
CA GLY A 37 5.84 31.78 1.51
C GLY A 37 5.58 31.48 2.98
N MET A 38 6.35 30.58 3.55
CA MET A 38 6.28 30.25 4.96
C MET A 38 7.36 31.02 5.70
N ASP A 39 7.01 31.52 6.88
CA ASP A 39 7.96 32.11 7.79
C ASP A 39 9.16 31.18 7.98
N ALA A 40 10.37 31.74 7.94
CA ALA A 40 11.63 30.99 8.14
C ALA A 40 11.69 30.21 9.46
N SER A 41 10.84 30.57 10.43
CA SER A 41 10.70 29.86 11.72
C SER A 41 9.78 28.64 11.65
N LEU A 42 9.03 28.45 10.55
CA LEU A 42 8.11 27.34 10.45
C LEU A 42 8.85 26.04 10.07
N ASN A 43 8.80 25.11 10.98
CA ASN A 43 9.20 23.74 10.73
C ASN A 43 8.17 23.11 9.79
N ASP A 44 8.61 22.56 8.67
CA ASP A 44 7.76 21.73 7.81
C ASP A 44 7.21 20.55 8.60
N GLN A 45 5.97 20.66 9.02
CA GLN A 45 5.31 19.63 9.79
C GLN A 45 4.04 19.18 9.08
N THR A 46 3.95 17.90 8.88
CA THR A 46 2.71 17.22 8.46
C THR A 46 2.27 16.25 9.51
N SER A 47 1.00 16.10 9.70
CA SER A 47 0.44 15.06 10.57
C SER A 47 -0.73 14.38 9.88
N SER A 48 -0.91 13.12 10.18
CA SER A 48 -2.04 12.36 9.69
C SER A 48 -2.46 11.32 10.70
N TRP A 49 -3.73 11.01 10.74
CA TRP A 49 -4.23 9.84 11.44
C TRP A 49 -5.19 9.05 10.55
N ASN A 50 -5.23 7.77 10.80
CA ASN A 50 -6.11 6.82 10.13
C ASN A 50 -6.87 6.00 11.18
N LEU A 51 -8.18 5.92 11.02
CA LEU A 51 -9.05 5.05 11.81
C LEU A 51 -9.77 4.11 10.87
N LYS A 52 -9.54 2.82 11.04
CA LYS A 52 -10.11 1.77 10.22
C LYS A 52 -10.92 0.81 11.08
N ASN A 53 -12.19 0.60 10.72
CA ASN A 53 -13.11 -0.32 11.37
C ASN A 53 -13.53 -1.39 10.37
N THR A 54 -13.26 -2.65 10.66
CA THR A 54 -13.63 -3.78 9.82
C THR A 54 -14.57 -4.71 10.56
N PHE A 55 -15.73 -4.95 9.98
CA PHE A 55 -16.71 -5.94 10.44
C PHE A 55 -16.69 -7.12 9.46
N ALA A 56 -16.52 -8.31 9.96
CA ALA A 56 -16.48 -9.52 9.16
C ALA A 56 -17.35 -10.63 9.72
N LEU A 57 -17.98 -11.35 8.81
CA LEU A 57 -18.66 -12.61 9.08
C LEU A 57 -17.85 -13.73 8.42
N ALA A 58 -17.32 -14.64 9.22
CA ALA A 58 -16.56 -15.77 8.76
C ALA A 58 -17.32 -17.07 8.96
N LEU A 59 -17.38 -17.86 7.89
CA LEU A 59 -17.87 -19.25 7.91
C LEU A 59 -16.67 -20.19 7.88
N ARG A 60 -16.64 -21.12 8.80
CA ARG A 60 -15.52 -22.04 8.96
C ARG A 60 -15.49 -23.07 7.83
N GLU A 61 -14.29 -23.49 7.43
CA GLU A 61 -14.10 -24.63 6.53
C GLU A 61 -14.81 -25.87 7.08
N GLY A 62 -15.66 -26.49 6.26
CA GLY A 62 -16.50 -27.63 6.65
C GLY A 62 -17.77 -27.22 7.42
N PHE A 63 -18.28 -25.99 7.23
CA PHE A 63 -19.53 -25.55 7.83
C PHE A 63 -20.77 -26.31 7.31
N GLN A 64 -20.62 -26.95 6.15
CA GLN A 64 -21.52 -27.93 5.57
C GLN A 64 -20.68 -29.05 4.95
N ASP A 65 -21.26 -30.24 4.76
CA ASP A 65 -20.55 -31.42 4.23
C ASP A 65 -19.94 -31.18 2.84
N TRP A 66 -20.58 -30.36 2.01
CA TRP A 66 -20.08 -30.00 0.68
C TRP A 66 -19.07 -28.83 0.71
N ALA A 67 -19.07 -28.02 1.75
CA ALA A 67 -18.27 -26.79 1.84
C ALA A 67 -16.88 -27.08 2.43
N LYS A 68 -15.99 -27.60 1.61
CA LYS A 68 -14.59 -27.87 1.98
C LYS A 68 -13.70 -26.64 1.91
N PHE A 69 -14.26 -25.47 2.20
CA PHE A 69 -13.60 -24.15 2.21
C PHE A 69 -14.17 -23.27 3.32
N GLY A 70 -13.43 -22.28 3.74
CA GLY A 70 -13.88 -21.20 4.58
C GLY A 70 -14.26 -19.98 3.74
N LEU A 71 -15.30 -19.27 4.13
CA LEU A 71 -15.76 -18.06 3.46
C LEU A 71 -15.83 -16.93 4.48
N THR A 72 -15.28 -15.78 4.14
CA THR A 72 -15.41 -14.56 4.95
C THR A 72 -15.94 -13.44 4.07
N ALA A 73 -16.96 -12.74 4.54
CA ALA A 73 -17.39 -11.47 3.95
C ALA A 73 -17.11 -10.35 4.97
N PHE A 74 -16.68 -9.19 4.47
CA PHE A 74 -16.36 -8.07 5.35
C PHE A 74 -16.73 -6.73 4.73
N VAL A 75 -16.97 -5.76 5.61
CA VAL A 75 -17.08 -4.34 5.27
C VAL A 75 -16.08 -3.57 6.12
N THR A 76 -15.42 -2.61 5.51
CA THR A 76 -14.44 -1.75 6.17
C THR A 76 -14.81 -0.29 5.97
N PHE A 77 -14.83 0.46 7.06
CA PHE A 77 -14.98 1.91 7.09
C PHE A 77 -13.64 2.50 7.49
N GLU A 78 -13.07 3.32 6.63
CA GLU A 78 -11.79 3.97 6.86
C GLU A 78 -11.95 5.48 6.81
N LYS A 79 -11.46 6.16 7.84
CA LYS A 79 -11.38 7.62 7.88
C LYS A 79 -9.93 8.02 8.08
N ARG A 80 -9.43 8.84 7.16
CA ARG A 80 -8.08 9.41 7.19
C ARG A 80 -8.18 10.92 7.30
N ARG A 81 -7.35 11.51 8.13
CA ARG A 81 -7.19 12.96 8.20
C ARG A 81 -5.72 13.32 8.02
N PHE A 82 -5.49 14.27 7.14
CA PHE A 82 -4.17 14.82 6.86
C PHE A 82 -4.18 16.30 7.18
N ARG A 83 -3.08 16.77 7.76
CA ARG A 83 -2.86 18.18 8.04
C ARG A 83 -1.58 18.61 7.36
N LEU A 84 -1.70 19.57 6.45
CA LEU A 84 -0.62 20.21 5.71
C LEU A 84 -0.55 21.69 6.06
N ALA A 85 0.52 22.37 5.61
CA ALA A 85 0.57 23.82 5.64
C ALA A 85 -0.54 24.41 4.77
N SER A 86 -1.13 25.53 5.20
CA SER A 86 -2.15 26.24 4.42
C SER A 86 -1.51 27.08 3.31
N GLN A 87 -2.25 27.25 2.22
CA GLN A 87 -1.88 28.22 1.18
C GLN A 87 -1.91 29.64 1.73
N VAL A 88 -0.96 30.45 1.31
CA VAL A 88 -0.96 31.88 1.59
C VAL A 88 -1.73 32.57 0.45
N PRO A 89 -2.84 33.29 0.73
CA PRO A 89 -3.59 33.99 -0.31
C PRO A 89 -2.73 34.99 -1.08
N GLY A 90 -2.85 35.02 -2.40
CA GLY A 90 -2.10 35.92 -3.29
C GLY A 90 -0.75 35.39 -3.76
N LEU A 91 -0.34 34.19 -3.33
CA LEU A 91 0.78 33.48 -3.92
C LEU A 91 0.28 32.56 -5.02
N ASP A 92 0.87 32.67 -6.20
CA ASP A 92 0.62 31.71 -7.29
C ASP A 92 1.51 30.49 -7.08
N TYR A 93 0.91 29.39 -6.64
CA TYR A 93 1.56 28.09 -6.51
C TYR A 93 1.38 27.27 -7.79
N GLY A 94 1.64 27.87 -8.95
CA GLY A 94 1.56 27.17 -10.22
C GLY A 94 2.37 25.89 -10.24
N PRO A 95 2.13 25.00 -11.23
CA PRO A 95 2.82 23.70 -11.36
C PRO A 95 4.35 23.82 -11.41
N ASP A 96 4.86 25.04 -11.69
CA ASP A 96 6.29 25.35 -11.74
C ASP A 96 6.82 25.90 -10.40
N GLY A 97 5.95 26.08 -9.40
CA GLY A 97 6.33 26.52 -8.06
C GLY A 97 6.81 27.96 -7.97
N HIS A 98 6.48 28.81 -8.94
CA HIS A 98 6.85 30.22 -8.95
C HIS A 98 5.82 31.04 -8.21
N GLY A 99 5.97 31.17 -6.90
CA GLY A 99 5.28 32.23 -6.15
C GLY A 99 6.19 33.46 -6.05
N SER A 100 5.82 34.57 -6.67
CA SER A 100 6.47 35.85 -6.44
C SER A 100 5.61 36.67 -5.51
N SER A 101 6.02 36.85 -4.26
CA SER A 101 5.68 38.11 -3.55
C SER A 101 6.07 38.17 -2.08
N GLU A 102 6.20 39.36 -1.61
CA GLU A 102 6.51 39.85 -0.28
C GLU A 102 5.66 39.17 0.82
N PRO A 103 6.22 38.83 1.99
CA PRO A 103 5.49 38.26 3.09
C PRO A 103 4.40 39.17 3.57
N SER A 104 3.15 38.83 3.39
CA SER A 104 2.04 39.56 3.97
C SER A 104 1.99 39.32 5.47
N THR A 105 1.89 40.37 6.26
CA THR A 105 1.76 40.34 7.72
C THR A 105 0.39 39.86 8.23
N LEU A 106 -0.40 39.17 7.40
CA LEU A 106 -1.71 38.68 7.75
C LEU A 106 -1.60 37.35 8.49
N ASN A 107 -2.27 37.25 9.63
CA ASN A 107 -2.42 35.96 10.38
C ASN A 107 -3.32 35.00 9.61
N PHE A 108 -2.74 34.16 8.76
CA PHE A 108 -3.43 33.09 8.08
C PHE A 108 -3.41 31.81 8.92
N PRO A 109 -4.39 30.93 8.75
CA PRO A 109 -4.34 29.61 9.39
C PRO A 109 -3.06 28.88 8.92
N THR A 110 -2.31 28.38 9.88
CA THR A 110 -0.99 27.75 9.65
C THR A 110 -1.10 26.31 9.11
N SER A 111 -2.30 25.80 8.95
CA SER A 111 -2.53 24.43 8.48
C SER A 111 -3.87 24.25 7.78
N GLU A 112 -3.86 23.42 6.74
CA GLU A 112 -5.04 22.96 6.02
C GLU A 112 -5.31 21.50 6.36
N VAL A 113 -6.59 21.13 6.48
CA VAL A 113 -7.02 19.80 6.88
C VAL A 113 -7.74 19.13 5.72
N TYR A 114 -7.29 17.95 5.35
CA TYR A 114 -7.90 17.08 4.36
C TYR A 114 -8.51 15.87 5.05
N ASP A 115 -9.81 15.66 4.88
CA ASP A 115 -10.53 14.50 5.37
C ASP A 115 -10.87 13.58 4.22
N GLU A 116 -10.43 12.33 4.30
CA GLU A 116 -10.79 11.27 3.38
C GLU A 116 -11.60 10.21 4.12
N PHE A 117 -12.65 9.75 3.50
CA PHE A 117 -13.47 8.66 4.00
C PHE A 117 -13.67 7.64 2.88
N THR A 118 -13.51 6.37 3.19
CA THR A 118 -13.73 5.29 2.24
C THR A 118 -14.45 4.11 2.88
N THR A 119 -15.37 3.54 2.14
CA THR A 119 -16.03 2.29 2.48
C THR A 119 -15.58 1.21 1.51
N TYR A 120 -15.04 0.12 2.06
CA TYR A 120 -14.68 -1.07 1.30
C TYR A 120 -15.62 -2.21 1.61
N ILE A 121 -15.91 -3.03 0.61
CA ILE A 121 -16.56 -4.32 0.74
C ILE A 121 -15.65 -5.40 0.18
N GLY A 122 -15.60 -6.55 0.82
CA GLY A 122 -14.74 -7.62 0.33
C GLY A 122 -15.13 -8.99 0.83
N GLY A 123 -14.39 -9.96 0.32
CA GLY A 123 -14.54 -11.35 0.70
C GLY A 123 -13.24 -12.12 0.61
N GLU A 124 -13.19 -13.21 1.34
CA GLU A 124 -12.08 -14.15 1.35
C GLU A 124 -12.60 -15.58 1.25
N LEU A 125 -12.03 -16.33 0.32
CA LEU A 125 -12.25 -17.75 0.15
C LEU A 125 -10.96 -18.48 0.48
N SER A 126 -11.00 -19.40 1.47
CA SER A 126 -9.80 -20.09 1.90
C SER A 126 -10.01 -21.58 2.14
N LYS A 127 -8.98 -22.36 1.85
CA LYS A 127 -8.89 -23.76 2.21
C LYS A 127 -7.55 -23.99 2.88
N ARG A 128 -7.56 -24.17 4.17
CA ARG A 128 -6.35 -24.35 4.99
C ARG A 128 -6.11 -25.78 5.44
N ARG A 129 -7.16 -26.62 5.38
CA ARG A 129 -7.09 -28.02 5.75
C ARG A 129 -6.92 -28.89 4.51
N GLY A 130 -6.12 -29.93 4.64
CA GLY A 130 -5.82 -30.87 3.59
C GLY A 130 -4.34 -31.00 3.32
N SER A 131 -3.93 -32.18 2.86
CA SER A 131 -2.51 -32.47 2.61
C SER A 131 -2.05 -32.12 1.21
N LEU A 132 -2.99 -32.04 0.26
CA LEU A 132 -2.65 -31.87 -1.16
C LEU A 132 -2.72 -30.42 -1.64
N LEU A 133 -3.80 -29.72 -1.29
CA LEU A 133 -4.06 -28.39 -1.84
C LEU A 133 -4.60 -27.46 -0.76
N THR A 134 -3.92 -26.35 -0.57
CA THR A 134 -4.40 -25.20 0.21
C THR A 134 -4.41 -23.96 -0.66
N TYR A 135 -5.35 -23.08 -0.42
CA TYR A 135 -5.44 -21.81 -1.15
C TYR A 135 -6.09 -20.71 -0.31
N ASN A 136 -5.80 -19.48 -0.66
CA ASN A 136 -6.47 -18.30 -0.16
C ASN A 136 -6.67 -17.31 -1.31
N VAL A 137 -7.89 -16.81 -1.47
CA VAL A 137 -8.22 -15.75 -2.43
C VAL A 137 -9.01 -14.69 -1.69
N ARG A 138 -8.54 -13.44 -1.75
CA ARG A 138 -9.17 -12.28 -1.13
C ARG A 138 -9.43 -11.22 -2.18
N GLY A 139 -10.65 -10.68 -2.18
CA GLY A 139 -11.07 -9.56 -3.01
C GLY A 139 -11.61 -8.42 -2.16
N GLU A 140 -11.30 -7.18 -2.56
CA GLU A 140 -11.76 -5.96 -1.90
C GLU A 140 -12.04 -4.88 -2.96
N LEU A 141 -13.16 -4.17 -2.79
CA LEU A 141 -13.61 -3.10 -3.68
C LEU A 141 -13.88 -1.85 -2.86
N GLY A 142 -13.30 -0.72 -3.24
CA GLY A 142 -13.66 0.60 -2.76
C GLY A 142 -15.04 1.00 -3.29
N LEU A 143 -16.06 0.87 -2.43
CA LEU A 143 -17.45 1.07 -2.84
C LEU A 143 -17.82 2.54 -2.91
N ALA A 144 -17.33 3.34 -1.98
CA ALA A 144 -17.67 4.77 -1.88
C ALA A 144 -16.56 5.56 -1.18
N GLY A 145 -16.50 6.86 -1.43
CA GLY A 145 -15.57 7.79 -0.81
C GLY A 145 -14.33 8.07 -1.64
N SER A 146 -13.23 8.46 -1.00
CA SER A 146 -12.01 8.92 -1.67
C SER A 146 -11.34 7.86 -2.53
N ASP A 147 -11.47 6.59 -2.14
CA ASP A 147 -10.90 5.46 -2.87
C ASP A 147 -11.97 4.65 -3.62
N ALA A 148 -13.10 5.29 -3.99
CA ALA A 148 -14.15 4.63 -4.76
C ALA A 148 -13.61 4.13 -6.10
N GLY A 149 -13.91 2.88 -6.45
CA GLY A 149 -13.39 2.23 -7.67
C GLY A 149 -12.01 1.58 -7.51
N GLU A 150 -11.40 1.63 -6.32
CA GLU A 150 -10.26 0.79 -6.04
C GLU A 150 -10.64 -0.69 -6.05
N VAL A 151 -9.78 -1.50 -6.64
CA VAL A 151 -9.92 -2.95 -6.67
C VAL A 151 -8.63 -3.58 -6.17
N ARG A 152 -8.74 -4.51 -5.24
CA ARG A 152 -7.62 -5.31 -4.74
C ARG A 152 -8.04 -6.76 -4.72
N VAL A 153 -7.44 -7.57 -5.57
CA VAL A 153 -7.62 -9.02 -5.58
C VAL A 153 -6.25 -9.65 -5.39
N SER A 154 -6.14 -10.59 -4.48
CA SER A 154 -4.92 -11.35 -4.25
C SER A 154 -5.26 -12.80 -3.96
N GLY A 155 -4.34 -13.69 -4.32
CA GLY A 155 -4.51 -15.10 -4.01
C GLY A 155 -3.20 -15.82 -3.97
N ASP A 156 -3.21 -16.91 -3.21
CA ASP A 156 -2.14 -17.89 -3.21
C ASP A 156 -2.71 -19.31 -3.21
N LEU A 157 -1.95 -20.19 -3.80
CA LEU A 157 -2.25 -21.61 -3.92
C LEU A 157 -0.99 -22.39 -3.62
N GLN A 158 -1.08 -23.37 -2.76
CA GLN A 158 0.02 -24.25 -2.42
C GLN A 158 -0.39 -25.71 -2.58
N THR A 159 0.45 -26.48 -3.24
CA THR A 159 0.28 -27.93 -3.36
C THR A 159 1.56 -28.65 -2.97
N LYS A 160 1.36 -29.84 -2.34
CA LYS A 160 2.44 -30.78 -2.02
C LYS A 160 2.37 -31.96 -2.98
N PHE A 161 3.49 -32.37 -3.48
CA PHE A 161 3.60 -33.50 -4.38
C PHE A 161 4.94 -34.21 -4.19
N LYS A 162 5.08 -35.38 -4.77
CA LYS A 162 6.33 -36.14 -4.74
C LYS A 162 7.08 -35.97 -6.07
N LEU A 163 8.28 -35.40 -5.99
CA LEU A 163 9.21 -35.28 -7.11
C LEU A 163 10.35 -36.28 -6.89
N PHE A 164 10.52 -37.28 -7.79
CA PHE A 164 11.51 -38.36 -7.64
C PHE A 164 11.42 -39.08 -6.28
N LYS A 165 10.19 -39.39 -5.83
CA LYS A 165 9.85 -40.04 -4.53
C LYS A 165 10.18 -39.21 -3.29
N LYS A 166 10.52 -37.93 -3.45
CA LYS A 166 10.82 -36.98 -2.36
C LYS A 166 9.79 -35.86 -2.33
N ASP A 167 9.51 -35.35 -1.15
CA ASP A 167 8.50 -34.28 -0.98
C ASP A 167 8.95 -32.97 -1.59
N ALA A 168 8.06 -32.38 -2.34
CA ALA A 168 8.22 -31.05 -2.95
C ALA A 168 6.92 -30.23 -2.75
N THR A 169 7.08 -28.94 -2.65
CA THR A 169 5.96 -28.01 -2.51
C THR A 169 6.06 -26.93 -3.59
N ILE A 170 4.96 -26.69 -4.29
CA ILE A 170 4.81 -25.52 -5.15
C ILE A 170 3.83 -24.55 -4.50
N LYS A 171 4.21 -23.29 -4.42
CA LYS A 171 3.33 -22.18 -4.08
C LYS A 171 3.26 -21.24 -5.29
N ALA A 172 2.06 -20.97 -5.78
CA ALA A 172 1.79 -19.89 -6.74
C ALA A 172 1.10 -18.76 -6.01
N GLU A 173 1.42 -17.51 -6.35
CA GLU A 173 0.81 -16.34 -5.76
C GLU A 173 0.63 -15.24 -6.80
N GLY A 174 -0.38 -14.41 -6.63
CA GLY A 174 -0.62 -13.31 -7.54
C GLY A 174 -1.56 -12.27 -6.97
N TYR A 175 -1.56 -11.11 -7.60
CA TYR A 175 -2.50 -10.04 -7.29
C TYR A 175 -2.81 -9.16 -8.49
N ILE A 176 -3.98 -8.56 -8.43
CA ILE A 176 -4.42 -7.47 -9.29
C ILE A 176 -4.84 -6.33 -8.37
N LYS A 177 -4.25 -5.16 -8.55
CA LYS A 177 -4.54 -3.96 -7.77
C LYS A 177 -4.74 -2.78 -8.68
N ASN A 178 -5.82 -2.03 -8.44
CA ASN A 178 -6.07 -0.71 -9.01
C ASN A 178 -6.27 0.23 -7.83
N ILE A 179 -5.27 1.02 -7.48
CA ILE A 179 -5.22 1.76 -6.22
C ILE A 179 -4.93 3.24 -6.43
N THR A 180 -5.56 4.07 -5.66
CA THR A 180 -5.29 5.51 -5.60
C THR A 180 -3.87 5.74 -5.10
N PRO A 181 -3.07 6.62 -5.73
CA PRO A 181 -1.75 7.01 -5.22
C PRO A 181 -1.84 7.55 -3.78
N ALA A 182 -0.79 7.32 -3.00
CA ALA A 182 -0.75 7.77 -1.61
C ALA A 182 -1.02 9.27 -1.49
N PHE A 183 -1.65 9.69 -0.38
CA PHE A 183 -2.02 11.09 -0.16
C PHE A 183 -0.85 12.04 -0.40
N TYR A 184 0.32 11.78 0.17
CA TYR A 184 1.50 12.63 0.02
C TYR A 184 2.16 12.60 -1.37
N GLN A 185 1.76 11.68 -2.24
CA GLN A 185 2.11 11.75 -3.66
C GLN A 185 1.18 12.70 -4.43
N ARG A 186 -0.05 12.88 -3.95
CA ARG A 186 -1.05 13.78 -4.54
C ARG A 186 -0.97 15.20 -3.98
N HIS A 187 -0.69 15.32 -2.68
CA HIS A 187 -0.67 16.59 -1.94
C HIS A 187 0.56 16.68 -1.07
N HIS A 188 1.29 17.76 -1.19
CA HIS A 188 2.40 18.10 -0.30
C HIS A 188 2.57 19.60 -0.22
N HIS A 189 2.58 20.15 1.01
CA HIS A 189 2.75 21.55 1.29
C HIS A 189 3.91 21.71 2.27
N GLY A 190 5.03 22.19 1.76
CA GLY A 190 6.24 22.42 2.53
C GLY A 190 7.01 23.63 2.01
N ARG A 191 8.02 24.10 2.76
CA ARG A 191 8.81 25.28 2.40
C ARG A 191 9.53 25.13 1.06
N TYR A 192 10.02 23.94 0.76
CA TYR A 192 10.88 23.70 -0.41
C TYR A 192 10.16 23.00 -1.57
N TYR A 193 9.04 22.36 -1.28
CA TYR A 193 8.24 21.66 -2.25
C TYR A 193 6.77 21.87 -1.99
N TRP A 194 6.02 22.09 -3.07
CA TRP A 194 4.59 22.28 -3.00
C TRP A 194 3.94 21.67 -4.23
N TRP A 195 2.96 20.79 -4.03
CA TRP A 195 2.17 20.24 -5.12
C TRP A 195 0.80 19.77 -4.67
N ASP A 196 -0.17 19.92 -5.58
CA ASP A 196 -1.51 19.36 -5.53
C ASP A 196 -1.78 18.73 -6.90
N LEU A 197 -1.78 17.39 -6.98
CA LEU A 197 -1.80 16.64 -8.22
C LEU A 197 -3.03 15.74 -8.29
N SER A 198 -3.70 15.75 -9.45
CA SER A 198 -4.73 14.79 -9.80
C SER A 198 -4.10 13.61 -10.54
N LEU A 199 -3.73 12.58 -9.80
CA LEU A 199 -3.06 11.40 -10.34
C LEU A 199 -4.07 10.29 -10.62
N LYS A 200 -3.83 9.53 -11.70
CA LYS A 200 -4.59 8.33 -12.04
C LYS A 200 -4.25 7.19 -11.09
N ASN A 201 -5.19 6.25 -10.93
CA ASN A 201 -4.93 5.05 -10.17
C ASN A 201 -3.74 4.26 -10.74
N VAL A 202 -2.91 3.75 -9.82
CA VAL A 202 -1.81 2.84 -10.14
C VAL A 202 -2.36 1.44 -10.29
N GLN A 203 -2.14 0.84 -11.47
CA GLN A 203 -2.53 -0.55 -11.72
C GLN A 203 -1.30 -1.44 -11.57
N ARG A 204 -1.45 -2.54 -10.82
CA ARG A 204 -0.40 -3.51 -10.59
C ARG A 204 -0.95 -4.92 -10.76
N ILE A 205 -0.28 -5.71 -11.59
CA ILE A 205 -0.61 -7.12 -11.82
C ILE A 205 0.66 -7.92 -11.57
N TYR A 206 0.61 -8.86 -10.66
CA TYR A 206 1.73 -9.73 -10.30
C TYR A 206 1.31 -11.19 -10.40
N ALA A 207 2.22 -12.00 -10.91
CA ALA A 207 2.15 -13.45 -10.84
C ALA A 207 3.52 -14.02 -10.51
N GLY A 208 3.59 -14.93 -9.55
CA GLY A 208 4.83 -15.55 -9.11
C GLY A 208 4.62 -17.00 -8.67
N ALA A 209 5.72 -17.74 -8.69
CA ALA A 209 5.75 -19.11 -8.20
C ALA A 209 7.02 -19.40 -7.40
N LYS A 210 6.89 -20.29 -6.45
CA LYS A 210 7.96 -20.75 -5.57
C LYS A 210 7.91 -22.27 -5.46
N ILE A 211 9.03 -22.90 -5.75
CA ILE A 211 9.20 -24.36 -5.62
C ILE A 211 10.18 -24.60 -4.48
N ASN A 212 9.80 -25.47 -3.56
CA ASN A 212 10.63 -25.90 -2.45
C ASN A 212 10.91 -27.39 -2.57
N LEU A 213 12.17 -27.76 -2.68
CA LEU A 213 12.66 -29.13 -2.77
C LEU A 213 13.29 -29.51 -1.42
N GLU A 214 12.53 -30.21 -0.59
CA GLU A 214 12.95 -30.55 0.78
C GLU A 214 14.22 -31.41 0.81
N SER A 215 14.35 -32.31 -0.15
CA SER A 215 15.46 -33.25 -0.21
C SER A 215 16.83 -32.63 -0.48
N THR A 216 16.86 -31.58 -1.27
CA THR A 216 18.08 -30.84 -1.62
C THR A 216 18.20 -29.54 -0.85
N ARG A 217 17.17 -29.18 -0.05
CA ARG A 217 17.07 -27.88 0.62
C ARG A 217 17.18 -26.69 -0.33
N THR A 218 16.68 -26.89 -1.54
CA THR A 218 16.71 -25.89 -2.60
C THR A 218 15.36 -25.23 -2.71
N GLN A 219 15.36 -23.90 -2.81
CA GLN A 219 14.20 -23.11 -3.08
C GLN A 219 14.43 -22.26 -4.32
N LEU A 220 13.53 -22.41 -5.29
CA LEU A 220 13.48 -21.61 -6.50
C LEU A 220 12.26 -20.71 -6.45
N SER A 221 12.37 -19.46 -6.78
CA SER A 221 11.23 -18.56 -6.93
C SER A 221 11.43 -17.61 -8.09
N GLY A 222 10.33 -17.25 -8.74
CA GLY A 222 10.31 -16.28 -9.80
C GLY A 222 8.95 -15.63 -9.91
N GLY A 223 8.92 -14.42 -10.47
CA GLY A 223 7.69 -13.69 -10.67
C GLY A 223 7.84 -12.56 -11.68
N VAL A 224 6.71 -12.14 -12.19
CA VAL A 224 6.59 -11.02 -13.13
C VAL A 224 5.56 -10.06 -12.59
N GLU A 225 5.87 -8.76 -12.60
CA GLU A 225 4.97 -7.69 -12.24
C GLU A 225 4.87 -6.68 -13.38
N SER A 226 3.64 -6.26 -13.67
CA SER A 226 3.33 -5.17 -14.60
C SER A 226 2.72 -4.01 -13.81
N ILE A 227 3.28 -2.80 -13.98
CA ILE A 227 2.87 -1.60 -13.27
C ILE A 227 2.54 -0.51 -14.27
N GLN A 228 1.30 -0.01 -14.26
CA GLN A 228 0.86 1.14 -15.06
C GLN A 228 0.63 2.35 -14.16
N ASN A 229 0.83 3.55 -14.71
CA ASN A 229 0.69 4.81 -14.00
C ASN A 229 1.56 4.89 -12.74
N TYR A 230 2.76 4.30 -12.78
CA TYR A 230 3.69 4.34 -11.65
C TYR A 230 4.06 5.78 -11.30
N VAL A 231 3.96 6.13 -10.02
CA VAL A 231 4.33 7.46 -9.52
C VAL A 231 5.80 7.42 -9.08
N PHE A 232 6.59 8.32 -9.61
CA PHE A 232 8.01 8.49 -9.27
C PHE A 232 8.34 9.97 -9.08
N PHE A 233 9.44 10.26 -8.41
CA PHE A 233 9.94 11.63 -8.29
C PHE A 233 10.92 11.92 -9.43
N ASN A 234 10.65 12.96 -10.20
CA ASN A 234 11.51 13.39 -11.29
C ASN A 234 12.78 14.07 -10.80
N GLY A 235 13.65 14.51 -11.72
CA GLY A 235 14.92 15.19 -11.39
C GLY A 235 14.76 16.54 -10.66
N LYS A 236 13.56 17.08 -10.60
CA LYS A 236 13.22 18.31 -9.83
C LYS A 236 12.63 17.98 -8.45
N GLY A 237 12.52 16.69 -8.08
CA GLY A 237 11.91 16.26 -6.82
C GLY A 237 10.38 16.31 -6.79
N LEU A 238 9.72 16.49 -7.93
CA LEU A 238 8.27 16.54 -8.04
C LEU A 238 7.70 15.16 -8.44
N PRO A 239 6.54 14.74 -7.91
CA PRO A 239 5.90 13.49 -8.32
C PRO A 239 5.41 13.59 -9.76
N GLU A 240 5.65 12.53 -10.51
CA GLU A 240 5.23 12.38 -11.89
C GLU A 240 4.71 10.97 -12.12
N GLN A 241 3.75 10.79 -13.02
CA GLN A 241 3.26 9.47 -13.42
C GLN A 241 3.89 9.01 -14.72
N SER A 242 4.40 7.79 -14.72
CA SER A 242 4.90 7.14 -15.93
C SER A 242 3.77 6.93 -16.93
N SER A 243 3.97 7.40 -18.15
CA SER A 243 3.08 7.10 -19.29
C SER A 243 3.31 5.70 -19.87
N LYS A 244 4.40 5.04 -19.47
CA LYS A 244 4.80 3.72 -19.95
C LYS A 244 4.51 2.65 -18.89
N ASN A 245 4.20 1.45 -19.36
CA ASN A 245 4.09 0.28 -18.52
C ASN A 245 5.49 -0.18 -18.07
N ILE A 246 5.67 -0.38 -16.78
CA ILE A 246 6.90 -0.92 -16.18
C ILE A 246 6.70 -2.41 -15.97
N GLN A 247 7.64 -3.21 -16.46
CA GLN A 247 7.68 -4.65 -16.21
C GLN A 247 8.87 -4.99 -15.33
N VAL A 248 8.60 -5.73 -14.25
CA VAL A 248 9.61 -6.21 -13.32
C VAL A 248 9.62 -7.73 -13.36
N VAL A 249 10.77 -8.30 -13.66
CA VAL A 249 10.99 -9.75 -13.60
C VAL A 249 11.93 -10.05 -12.45
N SER A 250 11.57 -11.00 -11.61
CA SER A 250 12.37 -11.42 -10.47
C SER A 250 12.63 -12.92 -10.51
N ALA A 251 13.86 -13.32 -10.15
CA ALA A 251 14.23 -14.71 -9.96
C ALA A 251 15.15 -14.81 -8.74
N ARG A 252 14.94 -15.85 -7.93
CA ARG A 252 15.75 -16.11 -6.74
C ARG A 252 15.96 -17.59 -6.55
N ILE A 253 17.21 -17.96 -6.27
CA ILE A 253 17.62 -19.30 -5.87
C ILE A 253 18.17 -19.22 -4.45
N LYS A 254 17.68 -20.10 -3.58
CA LYS A 254 18.22 -20.28 -2.23
C LYS A 254 18.60 -21.77 -2.09
N GLN A 255 19.83 -22.01 -1.64
CA GLN A 255 20.38 -23.33 -1.39
C GLN A 255 20.98 -23.37 0.01
N ASP A 256 20.51 -24.28 0.86
CA ASP A 256 21.08 -24.50 2.19
C ASP A 256 22.06 -25.70 2.08
N ILE A 257 23.33 -25.44 2.30
CA ILE A 257 24.40 -26.44 2.27
C ILE A 257 24.81 -26.75 3.71
N MET A 258 24.71 -28.03 4.08
CA MET A 258 25.26 -28.51 5.37
C MET A 258 26.54 -29.31 5.11
N TYR A 259 27.60 -28.85 5.70
CA TYR A 259 28.90 -29.58 5.67
C TYR A 259 29.09 -30.31 7.00
N ARG A 260 29.18 -31.65 6.94
CA ARG A 260 29.25 -32.52 8.13
C ARG A 260 30.49 -32.31 9.04
N ALA A 261 31.47 -31.49 8.61
CA ALA A 261 32.73 -31.29 9.33
C ALA A 261 32.69 -30.19 10.41
N PHE A 262 31.60 -29.47 10.51
CA PHE A 262 31.41 -28.41 11.51
C PHE A 262 30.07 -28.63 12.24
N GLY A 263 30.02 -29.68 13.06
CA GLY A 263 28.96 -29.97 13.99
C GLY A 263 29.54 -30.02 15.40
#